data_e3b5601d9f9341255fc05065272ed4dc
#
_entry.id   e3b5601d9f9341255fc05065272ed4dc
#
_cell.length_a   1.000
_cell.length_b   1.000
_cell.length_c   1.000
_cell.angle_alpha   90.00
_cell.angle_beta   90.00
_cell.angle_gamma   90.00
#
_symmetry.space_group_name_H-M   'P 1'
#
loop_
_entity.id
_entity.type
_entity.pdbx_description
1 polymer ?
#
loop_
_entity_poly.entity_id
_entity_poly.type
_entity_poly.pdbx_seq_one_letter_code
_entity_poly.pdbx_strand_id
1 'polypeptide(L)'
;MIIGRDKEQRELHEAYESEYSEFAVVYGRRRVGKTFLVRETFNYTFTFEHSGVAKGNMRVQLRAFRDSLADAGMGKVKVPEDWMEAFSLLRQLIRQSKERKKVVFIDEIPWMDTPRSNFVSAIEYFWNNFASARKDVLLIICGSATSWIINKVLKNHGGLHNRVTYRLPVMPFTLYECEQYMKSRKIQASHYDLLEYYMVFGGVPFYWSLLTRGQSVAQNVDRLIFAEDGKLRYEFNELYDSLFHNPEKYVRIVMELGEKGSGMTRDELVKQCGLEENGRTSRMLEDLEECGFIRKIPTYG
;
A
#
# COMPACT_ATOMS: atom_id res chain seq x y z
N MET A 1 -7.72 7.81 -16.31
CA MET A 1 -9.08 7.23 -16.02
C MET A 1 -8.92 6.05 -15.08
N ILE A 2 -9.55 6.09 -13.93
CA ILE A 2 -9.60 5.00 -12.94
C ILE A 2 -10.66 3.99 -13.38
N ILE A 3 -10.35 2.72 -13.29
CA ILE A 3 -11.29 1.61 -13.53
C ILE A 3 -11.66 1.01 -12.18
N GLY A 4 -12.95 0.84 -11.93
CA GLY A 4 -13.44 0.49 -10.60
C GLY A 4 -13.13 1.60 -9.60
N ARG A 5 -13.12 1.29 -8.33
CA ARG A 5 -12.75 2.25 -7.26
C ARG A 5 -13.76 3.40 -7.05
N ASP A 6 -14.98 3.26 -7.54
CA ASP A 6 -15.99 4.31 -7.39
C ASP A 6 -16.29 4.61 -5.91
N LYS A 7 -16.22 3.58 -5.07
CA LYS A 7 -16.40 3.71 -3.62
C LYS A 7 -15.23 4.49 -3.01
N GLU A 8 -14.02 4.05 -3.27
CA GLU A 8 -12.81 4.66 -2.71
C GLU A 8 -12.63 6.11 -3.19
N GLN A 9 -12.93 6.40 -4.46
CA GLN A 9 -12.92 7.77 -4.97
C GLN A 9 -13.96 8.64 -4.28
N ARG A 10 -15.18 8.14 -4.11
CA ARG A 10 -16.24 8.87 -3.42
C ARG A 10 -15.85 9.19 -1.99
N GLU A 11 -15.34 8.21 -1.22
CA GLU A 11 -14.89 8.42 0.14
C GLU A 11 -13.75 9.45 0.23
N LEU A 12 -12.80 9.45 -0.73
CA LEU A 12 -11.75 10.47 -0.81
C LEU A 12 -12.30 11.87 -1.13
N HIS A 13 -13.30 11.96 -2.02
CA HIS A 13 -13.98 13.23 -2.30
C HIS A 13 -14.81 13.72 -1.11
N GLU A 14 -15.52 12.85 -0.42
CA GLU A 14 -16.25 13.18 0.82
C GLU A 14 -15.27 13.71 1.88
N ALA A 15 -14.11 13.09 2.06
CA ALA A 15 -13.07 13.56 2.96
C ALA A 15 -12.52 14.94 2.56
N TYR A 16 -12.40 15.20 1.26
CA TYR A 16 -11.95 16.50 0.74
C TYR A 16 -12.99 17.61 0.97
N GLU A 17 -14.27 17.30 0.76
CA GLU A 17 -15.37 18.27 0.91
C GLU A 17 -15.81 18.47 2.37
N SER A 18 -15.36 17.61 3.30
CA SER A 18 -15.67 17.72 4.72
C SER A 18 -15.32 19.10 5.29
N GLU A 19 -16.16 19.60 6.18
CA GLU A 19 -15.91 20.86 6.93
C GLU A 19 -14.89 20.70 8.06
N TYR A 20 -14.39 19.47 8.27
CA TYR A 20 -13.42 19.13 9.29
C TYR A 20 -12.12 18.64 8.68
N SER A 21 -11.02 18.66 9.44
CA SER A 21 -9.82 17.95 9.04
C SER A 21 -10.05 16.45 9.11
N GLU A 22 -9.64 15.76 8.05
CA GLU A 22 -9.86 14.33 7.88
C GLU A 22 -8.55 13.57 7.76
N PHE A 23 -8.54 12.34 8.29
CA PHE A 23 -7.40 11.45 8.24
C PHE A 23 -7.79 10.17 7.50
N ALA A 24 -7.35 10.05 6.27
CA ALA A 24 -7.59 8.89 5.42
C ALA A 24 -6.37 7.95 5.39
N VAL A 25 -6.63 6.65 5.49
CA VAL A 25 -5.62 5.61 5.39
C VAL A 25 -5.95 4.70 4.22
N VAL A 26 -5.09 4.70 3.19
CA VAL A 26 -5.23 3.90 1.98
C VAL A 26 -4.24 2.72 2.07
N TYR A 27 -4.74 1.51 2.15
CA TYR A 27 -3.89 0.35 2.36
C TYR A 27 -4.36 -0.86 1.53
N GLY A 28 -3.50 -1.83 1.41
CA GLY A 28 -3.76 -3.02 0.63
C GLY A 28 -2.51 -3.51 -0.07
N ARG A 29 -2.63 -4.62 -0.76
CA ARG A 29 -1.56 -5.34 -1.40
C ARG A 29 -0.71 -4.44 -2.32
N ARG A 30 0.57 -4.76 -2.47
CA ARG A 30 1.44 -4.09 -3.44
C ARG A 30 0.86 -4.20 -4.85
N ARG A 31 1.02 -3.14 -5.67
CA ARG A 31 0.62 -3.09 -7.10
C ARG A 31 -0.89 -3.10 -7.38
N VAL A 32 -1.73 -2.90 -6.35
CA VAL A 32 -3.19 -2.75 -6.55
C VAL A 32 -3.62 -1.33 -6.96
N GLY A 33 -2.67 -0.40 -7.10
CA GLY A 33 -2.95 0.94 -7.60
C GLY A 33 -3.30 1.99 -6.54
N LYS A 34 -2.88 1.82 -5.27
CA LYS A 34 -3.16 2.79 -4.19
C LYS A 34 -2.71 4.21 -4.50
N THR A 35 -1.43 4.38 -4.81
CA THR A 35 -0.83 5.68 -5.18
C THR A 35 -1.52 6.28 -6.40
N PHE A 36 -1.81 5.46 -7.41
CA PHE A 36 -2.52 5.87 -8.62
C PHE A 36 -3.93 6.37 -8.29
N LEU A 37 -4.67 5.66 -7.44
CA LEU A 37 -6.00 6.06 -6.97
C LEU A 37 -5.97 7.45 -6.34
N VAL A 38 -5.08 7.69 -5.38
CA VAL A 38 -4.99 8.97 -4.68
C VAL A 38 -4.60 10.10 -5.67
N ARG A 39 -3.57 9.89 -6.48
CA ARG A 39 -3.10 10.89 -7.44
C ARG A 39 -4.16 11.25 -8.48
N GLU A 40 -4.81 10.27 -9.09
CA GLU A 40 -5.89 10.50 -10.06
C GLU A 40 -7.11 11.18 -9.42
N THR A 41 -7.47 10.83 -8.19
CA THR A 41 -8.60 11.46 -7.49
C THR A 41 -8.38 12.95 -7.27
N PHE A 42 -7.15 13.37 -6.99
CA PHE A 42 -6.80 14.77 -6.75
C PHE A 42 -6.11 15.44 -7.95
N ASN A 43 -6.19 14.86 -9.14
CA ASN A 43 -5.57 15.39 -10.37
C ASN A 43 -4.09 15.76 -10.17
N TYR A 44 -3.35 14.96 -9.40
CA TYR A 44 -1.92 15.19 -9.06
C TYR A 44 -1.65 16.56 -8.38
N THR A 45 -2.66 17.13 -7.72
CA THR A 45 -2.55 18.42 -7.04
C THR A 45 -2.60 18.23 -5.54
N PHE A 46 -1.48 18.49 -4.88
CA PHE A 46 -1.32 18.34 -3.43
C PHE A 46 -0.67 19.58 -2.84
N THR A 47 -1.08 19.93 -1.61
CA THR A 47 -0.35 20.92 -0.81
C THR A 47 1.03 20.38 -0.43
N PHE A 48 1.11 19.09 -0.18
CA PHE A 48 2.35 18.36 0.07
C PHE A 48 2.19 16.90 -0.36
N GLU A 49 3.17 16.41 -1.11
CA GLU A 49 3.27 14.99 -1.46
C GLU A 49 4.66 14.48 -1.13
N HIS A 50 4.73 13.31 -0.50
CA HIS A 50 5.99 12.65 -0.18
C HIS A 50 5.84 11.14 -0.25
N SER A 51 6.90 10.44 -0.65
CA SER A 51 6.97 8.98 -0.65
C SER A 51 8.20 8.49 0.12
N GLY A 52 8.00 7.53 1.01
CA GLY A 52 9.09 6.89 1.74
C GLY A 52 10.07 6.18 0.81
N VAL A 53 11.35 6.29 1.13
CA VAL A 53 12.46 5.69 0.36
C VAL A 53 12.65 4.24 0.80
N ALA A 54 12.46 3.30 -0.12
CA ALA A 54 12.61 1.87 0.16
C ALA A 54 14.01 1.56 0.74
N LYS A 55 14.05 0.84 1.86
CA LYS A 55 15.29 0.43 2.56
C LYS A 55 16.20 1.60 2.97
N GLY A 56 15.70 2.85 2.91
CA GLY A 56 16.47 4.02 3.36
C GLY A 56 16.56 4.10 4.88
N ASN A 57 17.73 4.48 5.41
CA ASN A 57 17.86 4.82 6.83
C ASN A 57 17.22 6.19 7.14
N MET A 58 17.07 6.53 8.43
CA MET A 58 16.43 7.78 8.88
C MET A 58 16.98 9.04 8.16
N ARG A 59 18.30 9.13 8.00
CA ARG A 59 18.93 10.29 7.33
C ARG A 59 18.52 10.41 5.86
N VAL A 60 18.41 9.28 5.16
CA VAL A 60 17.92 9.24 3.76
C VAL A 60 16.45 9.67 3.69
N GLN A 61 15.62 9.17 4.60
CA GLN A 61 14.21 9.55 4.68
C GLN A 61 14.03 11.06 4.91
N LEU A 62 14.75 11.60 5.89
CA LEU A 62 14.66 13.04 6.23
C LEU A 62 15.18 13.96 5.10
N ARG A 63 16.19 13.53 4.35
CA ARG A 63 16.64 14.25 3.14
C ARG A 63 15.54 14.27 2.07
N ALA A 64 14.97 13.11 1.78
CA ALA A 64 13.89 13.00 0.79
C ALA A 64 12.67 13.83 1.21
N PHE A 65 12.34 13.82 2.50
CA PHE A 65 11.25 14.64 3.05
C PHE A 65 11.52 16.15 2.88
N ARG A 66 12.77 16.59 3.16
CA ARG A 66 13.21 17.96 2.90
C ARG A 66 13.07 18.34 1.43
N ASP A 67 13.45 17.45 0.51
CA ASP A 67 13.34 17.70 -0.92
C ASP A 67 11.87 17.88 -1.32
N SER A 68 10.97 17.04 -0.82
CA SER A 68 9.53 17.19 -1.02
C SER A 68 8.97 18.52 -0.45
N LEU A 69 9.49 19.00 0.69
CA LEU A 69 9.11 20.32 1.22
C LEU A 69 9.57 21.47 0.31
N ALA A 70 10.77 21.34 -0.27
CA ALA A 70 11.29 22.34 -1.22
C ALA A 70 10.46 22.35 -2.52
N ASP A 71 10.12 21.18 -3.05
CA ASP A 71 9.27 21.03 -4.25
C ASP A 71 7.85 21.56 -4.01
N ALA A 72 7.33 21.45 -2.79
CA ALA A 72 6.05 22.02 -2.38
C ALA A 72 6.09 23.56 -2.13
N GLY A 73 7.22 24.22 -2.41
CA GLY A 73 7.35 25.68 -2.39
C GLY A 73 7.95 26.29 -1.12
N MET A 74 8.48 25.49 -0.18
CA MET A 74 9.17 26.04 1.00
C MET A 74 10.53 26.68 0.68
N GLY A 75 11.06 26.52 -0.56
CA GLY A 75 12.36 27.03 -0.93
C GLY A 75 13.52 26.25 -0.31
N LYS A 76 14.59 26.95 0.08
CA LYS A 76 15.78 26.32 0.69
C LYS A 76 15.50 25.96 2.15
N VAL A 77 15.32 24.68 2.42
CA VAL A 77 15.12 24.12 3.76
C VAL A 77 16.35 23.30 4.16
N LYS A 78 16.79 23.39 5.41
CA LYS A 78 17.81 22.50 5.97
C LYS A 78 17.21 21.10 6.14
N VAL A 79 18.07 20.07 6.06
CA VAL A 79 17.65 18.71 6.40
C VAL A 79 17.26 18.67 7.86
N PRO A 80 16.01 18.25 8.19
CA PRO A 80 15.59 18.14 9.59
C PRO A 80 16.47 17.15 10.37
N GLU A 81 16.64 17.39 11.66
CA GLU A 81 17.40 16.49 12.54
C GLU A 81 16.61 15.22 12.88
N ASP A 82 15.28 15.37 13.00
CA ASP A 82 14.35 14.28 13.31
C ASP A 82 12.97 14.48 12.67
N TRP A 83 12.06 13.55 12.89
CA TRP A 83 10.70 13.62 12.39
C TRP A 83 9.84 14.71 13.07
N MET A 84 10.15 15.09 14.31
CA MET A 84 9.42 16.18 14.97
C MET A 84 9.71 17.51 14.28
N GLU A 85 10.96 17.76 13.91
CA GLU A 85 11.36 18.94 13.15
C GLU A 85 10.79 18.88 11.73
N ALA A 86 10.84 17.70 11.07
CA ALA A 86 10.27 17.50 9.73
C ALA A 86 8.79 17.86 9.68
N PHE A 87 7.98 17.36 10.63
CA PHE A 87 6.57 17.72 10.73
C PHE A 87 6.33 19.16 11.17
N SER A 88 7.27 19.78 11.91
CA SER A 88 7.19 21.21 12.22
C SER A 88 7.31 22.06 10.96
N LEU A 89 8.21 21.69 10.04
CA LEU A 89 8.32 22.33 8.73
C LEU A 89 7.07 22.13 7.87
N LEU A 90 6.50 20.93 7.89
CA LEU A 90 5.23 20.66 7.19
C LEU A 90 4.08 21.52 7.74
N ARG A 91 4.02 21.77 9.06
CA ARG A 91 3.05 22.73 9.64
C ARG A 91 3.22 24.13 9.08
N GLN A 92 4.46 24.58 8.89
CA GLN A 92 4.74 25.91 8.31
C GLN A 92 4.24 25.97 6.86
N LEU A 93 4.52 24.95 6.06
CA LEU A 93 4.03 24.84 4.68
C LEU A 93 2.49 24.91 4.63
N ILE A 94 1.81 24.11 5.47
CA ILE A 94 0.34 24.08 5.55
C ILE A 94 -0.24 25.46 5.94
N ARG A 95 0.41 26.20 6.86
CA ARG A 95 -0.03 27.55 7.24
C ARG A 95 0.13 28.56 6.12
N GLN A 96 1.11 28.40 5.26
CA GLN A 96 1.40 29.31 4.11
C GLN A 96 0.49 29.01 2.92
N SER A 97 -0.03 27.80 2.81
CA SER A 97 -0.91 27.40 1.70
C SER A 97 -2.23 28.20 1.74
N LYS A 98 -2.65 28.67 0.56
CA LYS A 98 -3.92 29.38 0.35
C LYS A 98 -5.06 28.49 -0.11
N GLU A 99 -4.78 27.20 -0.32
CA GLU A 99 -5.80 26.22 -0.72
C GLU A 99 -6.95 26.16 0.29
N ARG A 100 -8.18 25.96 -0.19
CA ARG A 100 -9.34 25.76 0.68
C ARG A 100 -9.16 24.53 1.58
N LYS A 101 -8.75 23.41 1.00
CA LYS A 101 -8.42 22.18 1.69
C LYS A 101 -6.99 21.79 1.38
N LYS A 102 -6.17 21.63 2.41
CA LYS A 102 -4.76 21.26 2.31
C LYS A 102 -4.65 19.75 2.23
N VAL A 103 -4.42 19.24 1.03
CA VAL A 103 -4.22 17.79 0.82
C VAL A 103 -2.75 17.45 1.05
N VAL A 104 -2.51 16.68 2.10
CA VAL A 104 -1.19 16.17 2.48
C VAL A 104 -1.18 14.68 2.20
N PHE A 105 -0.42 14.26 1.20
CA PHE A 105 -0.30 12.86 0.80
C PHE A 105 1.07 12.30 1.15
N ILE A 106 1.11 11.26 1.99
CA ILE A 106 2.34 10.59 2.41
C ILE A 106 2.23 9.11 2.00
N ASP A 107 2.97 8.75 0.97
CA ASP A 107 2.97 7.40 0.41
C ASP A 107 4.09 6.55 0.98
N GLU A 108 3.91 5.23 0.93
CA GLU A 108 4.86 4.20 1.41
C GLU A 108 5.39 4.50 2.81
N ILE A 109 4.47 4.92 3.69
CA ILE A 109 4.74 5.35 5.07
C ILE A 109 5.53 4.30 5.91
N PRO A 110 5.37 2.98 5.71
CA PRO A 110 6.14 2.00 6.48
C PRO A 110 7.66 2.14 6.33
N TRP A 111 8.16 2.65 5.21
CA TRP A 111 9.60 2.86 5.00
C TRP A 111 10.19 3.99 5.86
N MET A 112 9.35 4.91 6.33
CA MET A 112 9.79 6.03 7.17
C MET A 112 9.95 5.63 8.64
N ASP A 113 9.25 4.57 9.09
CA ASP A 113 9.35 4.04 10.45
C ASP A 113 10.61 3.18 10.63
N THR A 114 11.76 3.82 10.51
CA THR A 114 13.06 3.17 10.71
C THR A 114 13.33 2.93 12.20
N PRO A 115 14.16 1.95 12.56
CA PRO A 115 14.45 1.67 13.97
C PRO A 115 14.88 2.93 14.74
N ARG A 116 14.24 3.18 15.88
CA ARG A 116 14.51 4.34 16.77
C ARG A 116 14.23 5.72 16.17
N SER A 117 13.50 5.80 15.07
CA SER A 117 13.20 7.09 14.42
C SER A 117 12.11 7.90 15.13
N ASN A 118 11.29 7.27 15.97
CA ASN A 118 10.10 7.88 16.59
C ASN A 118 9.10 8.45 15.56
N PHE A 119 9.09 7.91 14.34
CA PHE A 119 8.25 8.40 13.26
C PHE A 119 6.76 8.36 13.61
N VAL A 120 6.29 7.24 14.16
CA VAL A 120 4.87 7.09 14.54
C VAL A 120 4.47 8.15 15.56
N SER A 121 5.29 8.37 16.60
CA SER A 121 5.04 9.41 17.61
C SER A 121 5.02 10.82 17.02
N ALA A 122 5.86 11.08 16.00
CA ALA A 122 5.91 12.39 15.36
C ALA A 122 4.65 12.67 14.50
N ILE A 123 4.16 11.69 13.75
CA ILE A 123 2.90 11.85 12.99
C ILE A 123 1.68 11.91 13.93
N GLU A 124 1.68 11.16 15.03
CA GLU A 124 0.67 11.28 16.10
C GLU A 124 0.62 12.70 16.65
N TYR A 125 1.78 13.25 17.00
CA TYR A 125 1.89 14.61 17.51
C TYR A 125 1.45 15.65 16.49
N PHE A 126 1.83 15.47 15.22
CA PHE A 126 1.39 16.34 14.12
C PHE A 126 -0.14 16.34 14.00
N TRP A 127 -0.74 15.16 13.98
CA TRP A 127 -2.20 15.04 13.86
C TRP A 127 -2.91 15.63 15.07
N ASN A 128 -2.60 15.16 16.28
CA ASN A 128 -3.34 15.50 17.49
C ASN A 128 -3.17 16.96 17.91
N ASN A 129 -1.98 17.54 17.72
CA ASN A 129 -1.69 18.90 18.19
C ASN A 129 -1.78 19.98 17.12
N PHE A 130 -2.01 19.60 15.84
CA PHE A 130 -2.08 20.59 14.78
C PHE A 130 -3.20 20.28 13.77
N ALA A 131 -3.15 19.15 13.07
CA ALA A 131 -4.06 18.93 11.96
C ALA A 131 -5.51 18.76 12.41
N SER A 132 -5.77 18.01 13.49
CA SER A 132 -7.14 17.78 14.00
C SER A 132 -7.81 19.04 14.57
N ALA A 133 -7.02 20.01 15.04
CA ALA A 133 -7.56 21.28 15.53
C ALA A 133 -7.94 22.26 14.41
N ARG A 134 -7.55 21.94 13.17
CA ARG A 134 -7.91 22.71 11.97
C ARG A 134 -9.17 22.12 11.34
N LYS A 135 -9.72 22.81 10.35
CA LYS A 135 -10.87 22.33 9.55
C LYS A 135 -10.52 22.05 8.10
N ASP A 136 -9.29 22.33 7.72
CA ASP A 136 -8.87 22.46 6.34
C ASP A 136 -7.72 21.52 5.94
N VAL A 137 -7.43 20.48 6.71
CA VAL A 137 -6.39 19.49 6.39
C VAL A 137 -7.03 18.15 6.05
N LEU A 138 -6.65 17.60 4.89
CA LEU A 138 -6.87 16.20 4.55
C LEU A 138 -5.50 15.50 4.55
N LEU A 139 -5.25 14.71 5.60
CA LEU A 139 -4.06 13.86 5.67
C LEU A 139 -4.40 12.50 5.07
N ILE A 140 -3.69 12.13 4.02
CA ILE A 140 -3.79 10.82 3.38
C ILE A 140 -2.47 10.10 3.56
N ILE A 141 -2.49 8.96 4.23
CA ILE A 141 -1.33 8.09 4.30
C ILE A 141 -1.58 6.80 3.53
N CYS A 142 -0.53 6.29 2.92
CA CYS A 142 -0.61 5.09 2.10
C CYS A 142 0.56 4.14 2.40
N GLY A 143 0.34 2.85 2.21
CA GLY A 143 1.40 1.86 2.32
C GLY A 143 1.00 0.48 1.83
N SER A 144 1.99 -0.24 1.33
CA SER A 144 1.83 -1.61 0.83
C SER A 144 2.07 -2.68 1.90
N ALA A 145 2.78 -2.36 2.99
CA ALA A 145 2.91 -3.24 4.16
C ALA A 145 1.62 -3.15 5.00
N THR A 146 0.61 -3.91 4.60
CA THR A 146 -0.74 -3.88 5.18
C THR A 146 -0.71 -4.18 6.67
N SER A 147 0.06 -5.17 7.12
CA SER A 147 0.21 -5.51 8.54
C SER A 147 0.79 -4.35 9.36
N TRP A 148 1.76 -3.60 8.82
CA TRP A 148 2.29 -2.41 9.49
C TRP A 148 1.20 -1.34 9.67
N ILE A 149 0.43 -1.04 8.61
CA ILE A 149 -0.68 -0.06 8.66
C ILE A 149 -1.72 -0.49 9.69
N ILE A 150 -2.14 -1.76 9.66
CA ILE A 150 -3.14 -2.29 10.58
C ILE A 150 -2.65 -2.20 12.02
N ASN A 151 -1.43 -2.65 12.29
CA ASN A 151 -0.91 -2.76 13.66
C ASN A 151 -0.42 -1.43 14.23
N LYS A 152 0.18 -0.55 13.41
CA LYS A 152 0.76 0.71 13.89
C LYS A 152 -0.18 1.90 13.79
N VAL A 153 -1.19 1.83 12.91
CA VAL A 153 -2.10 2.96 12.69
C VAL A 153 -3.54 2.61 13.11
N LEU A 154 -4.10 1.52 12.59
CA LEU A 154 -5.53 1.23 12.77
C LEU A 154 -5.87 0.53 14.10
N LYS A 155 -5.04 -0.43 14.54
CA LYS A 155 -5.21 -1.18 15.81
C LYS A 155 -4.35 -0.63 16.95
N ASN A 156 -3.51 0.36 16.69
CA ASN A 156 -2.64 0.93 17.73
C ASN A 156 -3.48 1.58 18.83
N HIS A 157 -3.27 1.17 20.08
CA HIS A 157 -3.90 1.79 21.25
C HIS A 157 -3.23 3.11 21.68
N GLY A 158 -2.29 3.63 20.88
CA GLY A 158 -1.62 4.93 21.09
C GLY A 158 -2.42 6.13 20.60
N GLY A 159 -1.72 7.23 20.32
CA GLY A 159 -2.31 8.52 20.00
C GLY A 159 -3.03 8.61 18.64
N LEU A 160 -2.87 7.62 17.75
CA LEU A 160 -3.66 7.50 16.52
C LEU A 160 -4.95 6.69 16.70
N HIS A 161 -5.17 6.11 17.89
CA HIS A 161 -6.38 5.33 18.15
C HIS A 161 -7.64 6.15 17.88
N ASN A 162 -8.55 5.62 17.06
CA ASN A 162 -9.80 6.28 16.66
C ASN A 162 -9.63 7.68 15.99
N ARG A 163 -8.43 7.99 15.46
CA ARG A 163 -8.17 9.26 14.76
C ARG A 163 -8.34 9.14 13.25
N VAL A 164 -8.25 7.93 12.72
CA VAL A 164 -8.48 7.65 11.30
C VAL A 164 -9.98 7.72 11.02
N THR A 165 -10.37 8.68 10.18
CA THR A 165 -11.76 8.92 9.81
C THR A 165 -12.19 8.12 8.59
N TYR A 166 -11.27 7.89 7.65
CA TYR A 166 -11.52 7.09 6.44
C TYR A 166 -10.52 5.93 6.35
N ARG A 167 -11.05 4.71 6.25
CA ARG A 167 -10.25 3.48 6.10
C ARG A 167 -10.55 2.88 4.74
N LEU A 168 -9.62 3.02 3.80
CA LEU A 168 -9.77 2.59 2.42
C LEU A 168 -8.92 1.36 2.10
N PRO A 169 -9.43 0.14 2.32
CA PRO A 169 -8.76 -1.06 1.86
C PRO A 169 -8.89 -1.18 0.34
N VAL A 170 -7.78 -1.05 -0.38
CA VAL A 170 -7.76 -1.20 -1.84
C VAL A 170 -7.50 -2.66 -2.20
N MET A 171 -8.56 -3.33 -2.62
CA MET A 171 -8.53 -4.74 -2.97
C MET A 171 -8.04 -4.95 -4.43
N PRO A 172 -7.54 -6.12 -4.81
CA PRO A 172 -7.36 -6.48 -6.21
C PRO A 172 -8.66 -6.31 -7.00
N PHE A 173 -8.56 -6.09 -8.29
CA PHE A 173 -9.73 -6.04 -9.18
C PHE A 173 -10.53 -7.34 -9.11
N THR A 174 -11.83 -7.20 -9.14
CA THR A 174 -12.76 -8.30 -9.45
C THR A 174 -12.62 -8.71 -10.91
N LEU A 175 -13.15 -9.87 -11.27
CA LEU A 175 -13.16 -10.32 -12.68
C LEU A 175 -13.87 -9.30 -13.59
N TYR A 176 -14.95 -8.69 -13.11
CA TYR A 176 -15.66 -7.64 -13.82
C TYR A 176 -14.78 -6.40 -14.07
N GLU A 177 -14.06 -5.94 -13.05
CA GLU A 177 -13.15 -4.79 -13.19
C GLU A 177 -11.98 -5.11 -14.12
N CYS A 178 -11.49 -6.35 -14.12
CA CYS A 178 -10.49 -6.81 -15.08
C CYS A 178 -11.03 -6.76 -16.54
N GLU A 179 -12.28 -7.17 -16.75
CA GLU A 179 -12.93 -7.05 -18.05
C GLU A 179 -13.05 -5.59 -18.49
N GLN A 180 -13.51 -4.70 -17.60
CA GLN A 180 -13.58 -3.26 -17.89
C GLN A 180 -12.20 -2.67 -18.18
N TYR A 181 -11.16 -3.11 -17.46
CA TYR A 181 -9.79 -2.70 -17.72
C TYR A 181 -9.32 -3.11 -19.12
N MET A 182 -9.53 -4.37 -19.52
CA MET A 182 -9.20 -4.85 -20.86
C MET A 182 -9.94 -4.06 -21.96
N LYS A 183 -11.25 -3.82 -21.77
CA LYS A 183 -12.05 -3.00 -22.69
C LYS A 183 -11.48 -1.58 -22.84
N SER A 184 -11.11 -0.94 -21.72
CA SER A 184 -10.50 0.41 -21.71
C SER A 184 -9.17 0.46 -22.48
N ARG A 185 -8.40 -0.64 -22.42
CA ARG A 185 -7.12 -0.82 -23.11
C ARG A 185 -7.28 -1.34 -24.54
N LYS A 186 -8.53 -1.58 -24.99
CA LYS A 186 -8.85 -2.18 -26.29
C LYS A 186 -8.16 -3.54 -26.52
N ILE A 187 -8.03 -4.33 -25.45
CA ILE A 187 -7.55 -5.71 -25.51
C ILE A 187 -8.78 -6.59 -25.73
N GLN A 188 -8.80 -7.28 -26.89
CA GLN A 188 -9.87 -8.23 -27.19
C GLN A 188 -9.51 -9.57 -26.56
N ALA A 189 -10.44 -10.13 -25.79
CA ALA A 189 -10.32 -11.44 -25.17
C ALA A 189 -11.71 -12.04 -25.00
N SER A 190 -11.82 -13.34 -25.15
CA SER A 190 -13.03 -14.07 -24.77
C SER A 190 -13.19 -14.10 -23.26
N HIS A 191 -14.37 -14.49 -22.76
CA HIS A 191 -14.55 -14.70 -21.32
C HIS A 191 -13.66 -15.84 -20.78
N TYR A 192 -13.32 -16.80 -21.64
CA TYR A 192 -12.39 -17.87 -21.27
C TYR A 192 -10.96 -17.32 -21.10
N ASP A 193 -10.47 -16.53 -22.05
CA ASP A 193 -9.15 -15.86 -21.93
C ASP A 193 -9.10 -14.96 -20.69
N LEU A 194 -10.19 -14.26 -20.40
CA LEU A 194 -10.29 -13.41 -19.19
C LEU A 194 -10.11 -14.23 -17.93
N LEU A 195 -10.74 -15.41 -17.86
CA LEU A 195 -10.59 -16.33 -16.72
C LEU A 195 -9.15 -16.85 -16.61
N GLU A 196 -8.54 -17.28 -17.74
CA GLU A 196 -7.16 -17.73 -17.76
C GLU A 196 -6.19 -16.64 -17.27
N TYR A 197 -6.33 -15.40 -17.78
CA TYR A 197 -5.55 -14.26 -17.26
C TYR A 197 -5.75 -14.06 -15.77
N TYR A 198 -7.01 -14.14 -15.30
CA TYR A 198 -7.32 -13.96 -13.89
C TYR A 198 -6.72 -15.05 -13.00
N MET A 199 -6.68 -16.29 -13.48
CA MET A 199 -6.03 -17.41 -12.77
C MET A 199 -4.51 -17.21 -12.65
N VAL A 200 -3.86 -16.61 -13.66
CA VAL A 200 -2.41 -16.39 -13.64
C VAL A 200 -2.03 -15.11 -12.89
N PHE A 201 -2.69 -14.00 -13.16
CA PHE A 201 -2.29 -12.67 -12.67
C PHE A 201 -3.12 -12.18 -11.48
N GLY A 202 -4.20 -12.89 -11.13
CA GLY A 202 -5.19 -12.42 -10.18
C GLY A 202 -5.78 -11.07 -10.64
N GLY A 203 -6.39 -10.35 -9.73
CA GLY A 203 -6.92 -9.00 -10.01
C GLY A 203 -5.92 -7.87 -9.78
N VAL A 204 -4.61 -8.08 -9.91
CA VAL A 204 -3.60 -7.04 -9.63
C VAL A 204 -3.42 -6.10 -10.82
N PRO A 205 -3.89 -4.84 -10.77
CA PRO A 205 -3.95 -3.94 -11.93
C PRO A 205 -2.61 -3.76 -12.65
N PHE A 206 -1.50 -3.77 -11.91
CA PHE A 206 -0.18 -3.64 -12.51
C PHE A 206 0.12 -4.77 -13.49
N TYR A 207 -0.22 -6.02 -13.17
CA TYR A 207 0.04 -7.15 -14.07
C TYR A 207 -0.80 -7.05 -15.34
N TRP A 208 -2.05 -6.62 -15.22
CA TRP A 208 -2.94 -6.37 -16.35
C TRP A 208 -2.43 -5.23 -17.25
N SER A 209 -1.72 -4.24 -16.67
CA SER A 209 -1.14 -3.14 -17.44
C SER A 209 0.00 -3.57 -18.36
N LEU A 210 0.59 -4.73 -18.10
CA LEU A 210 1.70 -5.28 -18.89
C LEU A 210 1.21 -6.12 -20.09
N LEU A 211 -0.09 -6.42 -20.19
CA LEU A 211 -0.64 -7.19 -21.29
C LEU A 211 -0.48 -6.45 -22.61
N THR A 212 -0.08 -7.18 -23.65
CA THR A 212 0.07 -6.68 -25.02
C THR A 212 -1.15 -7.06 -25.85
N ARG A 213 -1.67 -6.08 -26.58
CA ARG A 213 -2.80 -6.28 -27.51
C ARG A 213 -2.41 -7.21 -28.65
N GLY A 214 -3.34 -8.05 -29.09
CA GLY A 214 -3.14 -8.96 -30.21
C GLY A 214 -2.32 -10.21 -29.89
N GLN A 215 -1.88 -10.36 -28.64
CA GLN A 215 -1.23 -11.60 -28.15
C GLN A 215 -2.25 -12.49 -27.42
N SER A 216 -2.12 -13.80 -27.60
CA SER A 216 -2.88 -14.79 -26.83
C SER A 216 -2.48 -14.77 -25.34
N VAL A 217 -3.26 -15.46 -24.49
CA VAL A 217 -2.93 -15.64 -23.07
C VAL A 217 -1.56 -16.28 -22.93
N ALA A 218 -1.31 -17.39 -23.63
CA ALA A 218 -0.02 -18.10 -23.58
C ALA A 218 1.15 -17.21 -23.99
N GLN A 219 1.02 -16.42 -25.04
CA GLN A 219 2.07 -15.50 -25.50
C GLN A 219 2.38 -14.39 -24.46
N ASN A 220 1.33 -13.80 -23.86
CA ASN A 220 1.53 -12.81 -22.81
C ASN A 220 2.17 -13.42 -21.54
N VAL A 221 1.74 -14.61 -21.13
CA VAL A 221 2.28 -15.33 -19.98
C VAL A 221 3.75 -15.69 -20.22
N ASP A 222 4.07 -16.28 -21.38
CA ASP A 222 5.44 -16.64 -21.73
C ASP A 222 6.36 -15.41 -21.69
N ARG A 223 5.97 -14.33 -22.38
CA ARG A 223 6.74 -13.09 -22.43
C ARG A 223 6.92 -12.44 -21.06
N LEU A 224 5.92 -12.49 -20.18
CA LEU A 224 5.97 -11.77 -18.89
C LEU A 224 6.65 -12.57 -17.78
N ILE A 225 6.51 -13.90 -17.80
CA ILE A 225 6.93 -14.76 -16.69
C ILE A 225 8.12 -15.64 -17.07
N PHE A 226 8.09 -16.28 -18.26
CA PHE A 226 9.07 -17.31 -18.61
C PHE A 226 10.23 -16.82 -19.46
N ALA A 227 10.04 -15.76 -20.25
CA ALA A 227 11.15 -15.16 -21.01
C ALA A 227 12.30 -14.72 -20.10
N GLU A 228 13.53 -14.75 -20.62
CA GLU A 228 14.73 -14.34 -19.83
C GLU A 228 14.64 -12.90 -19.31
N ASP A 229 14.06 -12.00 -20.09
CA ASP A 229 13.80 -10.59 -19.75
C ASP A 229 12.37 -10.34 -19.27
N GLY A 230 11.65 -11.40 -18.90
CA GLY A 230 10.25 -11.32 -18.45
C GLY A 230 10.08 -10.41 -17.23
N LYS A 231 9.23 -9.38 -17.37
CA LYS A 231 9.03 -8.35 -16.33
C LYS A 231 8.50 -8.89 -14.99
N LEU A 232 7.91 -10.07 -14.98
CA LEU A 232 7.36 -10.72 -13.79
C LEU A 232 8.17 -11.96 -13.37
N ARG A 233 9.26 -12.26 -14.07
CA ARG A 233 10.08 -13.44 -13.78
C ARG A 233 10.57 -13.54 -12.33
N TYR A 234 10.95 -12.40 -11.75
CA TYR A 234 11.46 -12.32 -10.37
C TYR A 234 10.44 -11.68 -9.41
N GLU A 235 9.22 -11.41 -9.89
CA GLU A 235 8.18 -10.72 -9.14
C GLU A 235 7.87 -11.36 -7.81
N PHE A 236 7.83 -12.69 -7.77
CA PHE A 236 7.55 -13.43 -6.55
C PHE A 236 8.55 -13.08 -5.44
N ASN A 237 9.85 -13.15 -5.73
CA ASN A 237 10.89 -12.84 -4.75
C ASN A 237 10.89 -11.35 -4.38
N GLU A 238 10.83 -10.47 -5.37
CA GLU A 238 10.82 -9.01 -5.15
C GLU A 238 9.63 -8.57 -4.29
N LEU A 239 8.49 -9.22 -4.46
CA LEU A 239 7.28 -8.92 -3.69
C LEU A 239 7.50 -9.24 -2.20
N TYR A 240 7.99 -10.42 -1.87
CA TYR A 240 8.26 -10.83 -0.48
C TYR A 240 9.39 -10.01 0.15
N ASP A 241 10.47 -9.75 -0.58
CA ASP A 241 11.59 -8.90 -0.14
C ASP A 241 11.17 -7.46 0.20
N SER A 242 10.12 -6.98 -0.45
CA SER A 242 9.61 -5.63 -0.21
C SER A 242 8.62 -5.53 0.95
N LEU A 243 8.00 -6.63 1.33
CA LEU A 243 6.93 -6.67 2.35
C LEU A 243 7.43 -7.16 3.70
N PHE A 244 8.38 -8.09 3.72
CA PHE A 244 8.76 -8.79 4.94
C PHE A 244 10.25 -8.66 5.25
N HIS A 245 10.51 -8.58 6.56
CA HIS A 245 11.86 -8.54 7.09
C HIS A 245 12.38 -9.96 7.32
N ASN A 246 13.06 -10.64 6.58
CA ASN A 246 13.39 -12.07 6.50
C ASN A 246 12.32 -12.84 5.71
N PRO A 247 12.19 -12.58 4.41
CA PRO A 247 11.12 -13.10 3.56
C PRO A 247 11.16 -14.63 3.40
N GLU A 248 12.31 -15.26 3.57
CA GLU A 248 12.52 -16.71 3.34
C GLU A 248 11.53 -17.61 4.07
N LYS A 249 11.20 -17.27 5.32
CA LYS A 249 10.22 -18.04 6.11
C LYS A 249 8.80 -17.88 5.60
N TYR A 250 8.44 -16.67 5.17
CA TYR A 250 7.15 -16.37 4.58
C TYR A 250 6.98 -17.08 3.22
N VAL A 251 8.02 -17.02 2.39
CA VAL A 251 8.07 -17.75 1.11
C VAL A 251 7.88 -19.25 1.31
N ARG A 252 8.59 -19.84 2.28
CA ARG A 252 8.47 -21.27 2.58
C ARG A 252 7.04 -21.67 2.96
N ILE A 253 6.37 -20.88 3.81
CA ILE A 253 4.97 -21.12 4.18
C ILE A 253 4.07 -21.16 2.94
N VAL A 254 4.21 -20.19 2.05
CA VAL A 254 3.36 -20.09 0.86
C VAL A 254 3.65 -21.19 -0.15
N MET A 255 4.92 -21.57 -0.32
CA MET A 255 5.31 -22.68 -1.20
C MET A 255 4.75 -24.01 -0.72
N GLU A 256 4.89 -24.34 0.57
CA GLU A 256 4.34 -25.58 1.16
C GLU A 256 2.81 -25.66 1.00
N LEU A 257 2.11 -24.53 1.21
CA LEU A 257 0.66 -24.46 0.97
C LEU A 257 0.30 -24.64 -0.51
N GLY A 258 1.11 -24.09 -1.41
CA GLY A 258 0.92 -24.22 -2.86
C GLY A 258 1.12 -25.66 -3.36
N GLU A 259 2.14 -26.36 -2.85
CA GLU A 259 2.43 -27.76 -3.23
C GLU A 259 1.32 -28.73 -2.79
N LYS A 260 0.78 -28.54 -1.58
CA LYS A 260 -0.28 -29.43 -1.08
C LYS A 260 -1.63 -29.22 -1.78
N GLY A 261 -1.93 -28.03 -2.25
CA GLY A 261 -3.15 -27.68 -2.99
C GLY A 261 -4.49 -27.82 -2.24
N SER A 262 -4.56 -28.67 -1.21
CA SER A 262 -5.76 -28.92 -0.37
C SER A 262 -5.83 -28.09 0.90
N GLY A 263 -4.83 -27.24 1.14
CA GLY A 263 -4.65 -26.53 2.39
C GLY A 263 -4.03 -27.38 3.50
N MET A 264 -3.67 -26.72 4.60
CA MET A 264 -3.05 -27.37 5.76
C MET A 264 -3.63 -26.82 7.06
N THR A 265 -3.66 -27.66 8.08
CA THR A 265 -3.85 -27.18 9.46
C THR A 265 -2.61 -26.40 9.90
N ARG A 266 -2.76 -25.57 10.93
CA ARG A 266 -1.64 -24.82 11.50
C ARG A 266 -0.50 -25.76 11.93
N ASP A 267 -0.81 -26.84 12.62
CA ASP A 267 0.18 -27.78 13.17
C ASP A 267 0.95 -28.49 12.05
N GLU A 268 0.25 -28.94 10.99
CA GLU A 268 0.89 -29.51 9.81
C GLU A 268 1.85 -28.52 9.16
N LEU A 269 1.41 -27.26 8.98
CA LEU A 269 2.19 -26.21 8.34
C LEU A 269 3.45 -25.86 9.16
N VAL A 270 3.32 -25.70 10.48
CA VAL A 270 4.42 -25.41 11.39
C VAL A 270 5.45 -26.54 11.32
N LYS A 271 5.00 -27.80 11.35
CA LYS A 271 5.87 -28.99 11.27
C LYS A 271 6.59 -29.08 9.92
N GLN A 272 5.88 -28.91 8.79
CA GLN A 272 6.48 -29.02 7.46
C GLN A 272 7.46 -27.88 7.17
N CYS A 273 7.15 -26.65 7.60
CA CYS A 273 8.04 -25.52 7.45
C CYS A 273 9.22 -25.53 8.44
N GLY A 274 9.27 -26.46 9.40
CA GLY A 274 10.30 -26.49 10.45
C GLY A 274 10.29 -25.21 11.30
N LEU A 275 9.10 -24.68 11.58
CA LEU A 275 8.92 -23.48 12.40
C LEU A 275 8.68 -23.85 13.85
N GLU A 276 8.99 -22.93 14.74
CA GLU A 276 8.65 -23.08 16.16
C GLU A 276 7.19 -22.67 16.41
N GLU A 277 6.51 -23.40 17.29
CA GLU A 277 5.16 -23.05 17.70
C GLU A 277 5.18 -21.92 18.74
N ASN A 278 5.25 -20.68 18.27
CA ASN A 278 5.36 -19.49 19.12
C ASN A 278 4.60 -18.28 18.52
N GLY A 279 4.58 -17.19 19.28
CA GLY A 279 3.92 -15.94 18.87
C GLY A 279 4.50 -15.31 17.59
N ARG A 280 5.77 -15.60 17.24
CA ARG A 280 6.38 -15.11 16.00
C ARG A 280 5.76 -15.81 14.78
N THR A 281 5.58 -17.10 14.85
CA THR A 281 4.92 -17.89 13.79
C THR A 281 3.45 -17.47 13.63
N SER A 282 2.73 -17.22 14.74
CA SER A 282 1.36 -16.68 14.67
C SER A 282 1.32 -15.36 13.93
N ARG A 283 2.22 -14.45 14.24
CA ARG A 283 2.32 -13.15 13.58
C ARG A 283 2.64 -13.28 12.09
N MET A 284 3.55 -14.19 11.71
CA MET A 284 3.86 -14.43 10.30
C MET A 284 2.65 -14.91 9.50
N LEU A 285 1.82 -15.80 10.08
CA LEU A 285 0.58 -16.26 9.44
C LEU A 285 -0.45 -15.12 9.34
N GLU A 286 -0.58 -14.29 10.36
CA GLU A 286 -1.43 -13.10 10.34
C GLU A 286 -0.97 -12.09 9.27
N ASP A 287 0.34 -11.81 9.19
CA ASP A 287 0.91 -10.93 8.16
C ASP A 287 0.60 -11.43 6.75
N LEU A 288 0.74 -12.73 6.49
CA LEU A 288 0.43 -13.34 5.19
C LEU A 288 -1.08 -13.27 4.87
N GLU A 289 -1.93 -13.46 5.86
CA GLU A 289 -3.39 -13.34 5.71
C GLU A 289 -3.79 -11.88 5.44
N GLU A 290 -3.28 -10.93 6.20
CA GLU A 290 -3.54 -9.48 6.02
C GLU A 290 -3.03 -8.96 4.66
N CYS A 291 -1.92 -9.54 4.16
CA CYS A 291 -1.41 -9.25 2.82
C CYS A 291 -2.14 -10.02 1.70
N GLY A 292 -3.05 -10.93 2.03
CA GLY A 292 -3.86 -11.70 1.08
C GLY A 292 -3.09 -12.80 0.34
N PHE A 293 -1.98 -13.30 0.91
CA PHE A 293 -1.23 -14.44 0.35
C PHE A 293 -1.82 -15.78 0.76
N ILE A 294 -2.38 -15.84 1.96
CA ILE A 294 -3.08 -17.02 2.49
C ILE A 294 -4.46 -16.62 3.02
N ARG A 295 -5.31 -17.59 3.22
CA ARG A 295 -6.65 -17.42 3.79
C ARG A 295 -6.92 -18.50 4.81
N LYS A 296 -7.44 -18.14 5.97
CA LYS A 296 -8.02 -19.07 6.92
C LYS A 296 -9.39 -19.53 6.43
N ILE A 297 -9.60 -20.82 6.43
CA ILE A 297 -10.90 -21.43 6.14
C ILE A 297 -11.35 -22.11 7.45
N PRO A 298 -12.51 -21.73 8.01
CA PRO A 298 -13.02 -22.43 9.18
C PRO A 298 -13.27 -23.89 8.83
N THR A 299 -12.74 -24.79 9.65
CA THR A 299 -13.11 -26.22 9.56
C THR A 299 -14.53 -26.36 10.07
N TYR A 300 -15.43 -26.83 9.21
CA TYR A 300 -16.71 -27.30 9.68
C TYR A 300 -16.48 -28.64 10.40
N GLY A 301 -16.52 -28.61 11.72
CA GLY A 301 -16.58 -29.80 12.57
C GLY A 301 -18.01 -30.27 12.67
#